data_34e824fab5d615a08fe25a73e5d0f6f1
#
_entry.id   34e824fab5d615a08fe25a73e5d0f6f1
#
_cell.length_a   1.000
_cell.length_b   1.000
_cell.length_c   1.000
_cell.angle_alpha   90.00
_cell.angle_beta   90.00
_cell.angle_gamma   90.00
#
_symmetry.space_group_name_H-M   'P 1'
#
loop_
_entity.id
_entity.type
_entity.pdbx_description
1 polymer ?
#
loop_
_entity_poly.entity_id
_entity_poly.type
_entity_poly.pdbx_seq_one_letter_code
_entity_poly.pdbx_strand_id
1 'polypeptide(L)'
;MSGSTTPLPPTPVLGVPLPPIGPQTMSLPASALDDQHGHASDALTIGVVLEIPEPWASYLQSSRESFGDQQARTIPTHVTLLPPTSVPGEQVQTVSTHLSRVAGRLRPFEVLLEGTDTFRPVSPVVFVRVARGGEGCDAVQRAVRTGPLQRELTFPFHPHVTVAHHLDDDALDRAAKGLAHFSASFSMTAFVLYEHGADGVWRPRRKFRFGGGTA
;
A
#
# COMPACT_ATOMS: atom_id res chain seq x y z
N MET A 1 -17.88 47.73 -30.16
CA MET A 1 -17.41 47.36 -28.81
C MET A 1 -18.14 46.09 -28.40
N SER A 2 -17.51 44.94 -28.70
CA SER A 2 -18.10 43.61 -28.44
C SER A 2 -17.51 43.06 -27.16
N GLY A 3 -18.31 42.96 -26.10
CA GLY A 3 -17.92 42.42 -24.81
C GLY A 3 -17.95 40.90 -24.86
N SER A 4 -16.79 40.25 -24.78
CA SER A 4 -16.65 38.82 -24.55
C SER A 4 -16.96 38.48 -23.10
N THR A 5 -18.08 37.81 -22.86
CA THR A 5 -18.44 37.24 -21.55
C THR A 5 -17.81 35.84 -21.45
N THR A 6 -16.81 35.70 -20.62
CA THR A 6 -16.22 34.38 -20.25
C THR A 6 -17.18 33.66 -19.33
N PRO A 7 -17.58 32.40 -19.61
CA PRO A 7 -18.42 31.63 -18.69
C PRO A 7 -17.66 31.24 -17.44
N LEU A 8 -18.31 31.40 -16.28
CA LEU A 8 -17.84 30.94 -14.97
C LEU A 8 -17.75 29.43 -14.94
N PRO A 9 -16.76 28.85 -14.22
CA PRO A 9 -16.65 27.42 -14.04
C PRO A 9 -17.82 26.87 -13.21
N PRO A 10 -18.26 25.64 -13.46
CA PRO A 10 -19.38 25.05 -12.73
C PRO A 10 -19.06 24.90 -11.24
N THR A 11 -20.03 25.26 -10.42
CA THR A 11 -20.02 25.10 -8.97
C THR A 11 -19.87 23.61 -8.61
N PRO A 12 -19.01 23.24 -7.65
CA PRO A 12 -18.91 21.83 -7.22
C PRO A 12 -20.22 21.40 -6.56
N VAL A 13 -20.78 20.30 -7.03
CA VAL A 13 -21.95 19.66 -6.44
C VAL A 13 -21.54 19.05 -5.09
N LEU A 14 -21.97 19.70 -4.01
CA LEU A 14 -21.89 19.17 -2.65
C LEU A 14 -22.84 17.97 -2.54
N GLY A 15 -22.30 16.81 -2.12
CA GLY A 15 -23.12 15.78 -1.50
C GLY A 15 -23.28 14.45 -2.22
N VAL A 16 -22.17 13.81 -2.65
CA VAL A 16 -22.15 12.36 -2.69
C VAL A 16 -21.23 11.90 -1.56
N PRO A 17 -21.72 11.19 -0.51
CA PRO A 17 -20.83 10.63 0.49
C PRO A 17 -19.93 9.63 -0.22
N LEU A 18 -18.61 9.86 -0.15
CA LEU A 18 -17.64 8.86 -0.59
C LEU A 18 -17.88 7.58 0.20
N PRO A 19 -17.90 6.41 -0.44
CA PRO A 19 -17.99 5.14 0.28
C PRO A 19 -16.84 5.05 1.29
N PRO A 20 -17.02 4.38 2.44
CA PRO A 20 -16.01 4.30 3.48
C PRO A 20 -14.71 3.71 2.89
N ILE A 21 -13.65 4.49 2.98
CA ILE A 21 -12.30 4.07 2.58
C ILE A 21 -11.74 3.28 3.76
N GLY A 22 -11.74 1.95 3.66
CA GLY A 22 -11.12 1.08 4.66
C GLY A 22 -9.64 0.83 4.34
N PRO A 23 -8.82 0.56 5.37
CA PRO A 23 -7.39 0.39 5.20
C PRO A 23 -7.08 -0.94 4.49
N GLN A 24 -6.34 -0.87 3.40
CA GLN A 24 -5.61 -2.02 2.86
C GLN A 24 -4.22 -2.06 3.49
N THR A 25 -4.18 -2.33 4.80
CA THR A 25 -2.92 -2.54 5.50
C THR A 25 -2.49 -4.00 5.40
N MET A 26 -1.20 -4.27 5.44
CA MET A 26 -0.64 -5.63 5.51
C MET A 26 -0.84 -6.28 6.89
N SER A 27 -1.77 -5.78 7.70
CA SER A 27 -2.16 -6.40 8.97
C SER A 27 -3.13 -7.54 8.72
N LEU A 28 -2.83 -8.72 9.27
CA LEU A 28 -3.77 -9.84 9.27
C LEU A 28 -4.91 -9.53 10.26
N PRO A 29 -6.18 -9.68 9.88
CA PRO A 29 -7.27 -9.65 10.83
C PRO A 29 -7.12 -10.83 11.79
N ALA A 30 -7.40 -10.62 13.08
CA ALA A 30 -7.31 -11.66 14.12
C ALA A 30 -8.20 -12.90 13.84
N SER A 31 -9.21 -12.75 12.98
CA SER A 31 -10.12 -13.84 12.58
C SER A 31 -9.58 -14.76 11.48
N ALA A 32 -8.38 -14.50 10.92
CA ALA A 32 -7.80 -15.37 9.89
C ALA A 32 -7.12 -16.63 10.49
N LEU A 33 -7.16 -16.81 11.81
CA LEU A 33 -6.50 -17.92 12.52
C LEU A 33 -7.44 -19.08 12.89
N ASP A 34 -8.75 -18.94 12.68
CA ASP A 34 -9.73 -19.99 12.93
C ASP A 34 -10.46 -20.38 11.65
N ASP A 35 -9.95 -21.38 10.95
CA ASP A 35 -10.73 -22.50 10.42
C ASP A 35 -9.88 -23.43 9.57
N GLN A 36 -10.03 -24.72 9.84
CA GLN A 36 -9.77 -25.91 9.04
C GLN A 36 -8.66 -26.83 9.56
N HIS A 37 -9.09 -27.76 10.38
CA HIS A 37 -8.46 -29.09 10.48
C HIS A 37 -8.74 -29.85 9.18
N GLY A 38 -7.72 -30.06 8.37
CA GLY A 38 -7.82 -30.90 7.20
C GLY A 38 -6.74 -30.61 6.17
N HIS A 39 -5.63 -31.34 6.19
CA HIS A 39 -4.46 -31.20 5.33
C HIS A 39 -3.73 -29.88 5.52
N ALA A 40 -2.58 -29.90 6.20
CA ALA A 40 -1.63 -28.78 6.19
C ALA A 40 -1.23 -28.55 4.74
N SER A 41 -1.97 -27.67 4.05
CA SER A 41 -1.57 -27.22 2.73
C SER A 41 -0.34 -26.34 2.95
N ASP A 42 0.72 -26.53 2.15
CA ASP A 42 1.89 -25.66 2.04
C ASP A 42 1.50 -24.25 1.55
N ALA A 43 0.40 -23.69 2.09
CA ALA A 43 -0.09 -22.39 1.72
C ALA A 43 0.82 -21.30 2.31
N LEU A 44 1.28 -20.42 1.45
CA LEU A 44 2.08 -19.26 1.83
C LEU A 44 1.20 -18.01 1.84
N THR A 45 1.36 -17.19 2.86
CA THR A 45 0.77 -15.85 2.86
C THR A 45 1.73 -14.87 2.22
N ILE A 46 1.28 -14.25 1.13
CA ILE A 46 2.08 -13.29 0.36
C ILE A 46 1.43 -11.90 0.37
N GLY A 47 2.24 -10.89 0.07
CA GLY A 47 1.79 -9.52 -0.22
C GLY A 47 2.65 -8.90 -1.31
N VAL A 48 2.12 -7.90 -2.01
CA VAL A 48 2.90 -7.14 -3.00
C VAL A 48 2.85 -5.67 -2.63
N VAL A 49 4.03 -5.04 -2.60
CA VAL A 49 4.17 -3.66 -2.14
C VAL A 49 5.07 -2.83 -3.04
N LEU A 50 4.90 -1.50 -3.00
CA LEU A 50 5.91 -0.55 -3.43
C LEU A 50 6.73 -0.17 -2.18
N GLU A 51 8.03 -0.49 -2.21
CA GLU A 51 8.95 -0.09 -1.13
C GLU A 51 9.27 1.40 -1.24
N ILE A 52 9.33 2.07 -0.10
CA ILE A 52 9.83 3.44 -0.03
C ILE A 52 11.37 3.39 -0.12
N PRO A 53 12.01 4.18 -0.97
CA PRO A 53 13.47 4.19 -1.08
C PRO A 53 14.14 4.88 0.11
N GLU A 54 15.42 4.56 0.34
CA GLU A 54 16.26 5.32 1.27
C GLU A 54 16.52 6.74 0.76
N PRO A 55 16.71 7.72 1.64
CA PRO A 55 16.71 7.61 3.11
C PRO A 55 15.31 7.63 3.75
N TRP A 56 14.26 7.78 2.95
CA TRP A 56 12.90 7.99 3.43
C TRP A 56 12.32 6.77 4.13
N ALA A 57 12.69 5.56 3.67
CA ALA A 57 12.28 4.31 4.31
C ALA A 57 12.71 4.25 5.77
N SER A 58 14.00 4.44 6.05
CA SER A 58 14.56 4.46 7.41
C SER A 58 13.96 5.57 8.26
N TYR A 59 13.74 6.75 7.69
CA TYR A 59 13.14 7.88 8.42
C TYR A 59 11.71 7.56 8.87
N LEU A 60 10.86 7.10 7.94
CA LEU A 60 9.48 6.75 8.24
C LEU A 60 9.38 5.53 9.17
N GLN A 61 10.29 4.55 9.01
CA GLN A 61 10.37 3.38 9.88
C GLN A 61 10.68 3.76 11.32
N SER A 62 11.72 4.60 11.54
CA SER A 62 12.08 5.12 12.87
C SER A 62 10.95 5.98 13.47
N SER A 63 10.24 6.74 12.64
CA SER A 63 9.08 7.51 13.09
C SER A 63 7.97 6.59 13.60
N ARG A 64 7.62 5.51 12.87
CA ARG A 64 6.65 4.50 13.30
C ARG A 64 7.01 3.89 14.66
N GLU A 65 8.28 3.51 14.84
CA GLU A 65 8.77 2.96 16.11
C GLU A 65 8.62 3.97 17.25
N SER A 66 8.94 5.25 17.00
CA SER A 66 8.84 6.32 17.99
C SER A 66 7.42 6.63 18.43
N PHE A 67 6.43 6.38 17.57
CA PHE A 67 5.00 6.51 17.90
C PHE A 67 4.46 5.29 18.65
N GLY A 68 5.22 4.19 18.73
CA GLY A 68 4.86 2.97 19.44
C GLY A 68 4.20 1.89 18.57
N ASP A 69 4.22 2.02 17.24
CA ASP A 69 3.69 1.00 16.33
C ASP A 69 4.55 -0.28 16.38
N GLN A 70 4.03 -1.31 17.06
CA GLN A 70 4.71 -2.60 17.22
C GLN A 70 4.98 -3.31 15.88
N GLN A 71 4.15 -3.06 14.86
CA GLN A 71 4.31 -3.66 13.54
C GLN A 71 5.48 -3.05 12.76
N ALA A 72 6.03 -1.92 13.20
CA ALA A 72 7.23 -1.37 12.61
C ALA A 72 8.40 -2.36 12.58
N ARG A 73 8.45 -3.30 13.53
CA ARG A 73 9.51 -4.32 13.61
C ARG A 73 9.29 -5.52 12.71
N THR A 74 8.09 -5.70 12.16
CA THR A 74 7.71 -6.89 11.39
C THR A 74 7.56 -6.62 9.91
N ILE A 75 7.35 -5.36 9.52
CA ILE A 75 7.20 -4.96 8.12
C ILE A 75 7.75 -3.55 7.87
N PRO A 76 8.58 -3.36 6.81
CA PRO A 76 9.06 -2.05 6.40
C PRO A 76 7.93 -1.11 5.95
N THR A 77 8.16 0.20 5.95
CA THR A 77 7.24 1.17 5.38
C THR A 77 7.08 0.99 3.87
N HIS A 78 5.85 0.98 3.39
CA HIS A 78 5.51 0.64 2.01
C HIS A 78 4.15 1.20 1.59
N VAL A 79 3.85 1.17 0.29
CA VAL A 79 2.48 1.26 -0.25
C VAL A 79 1.99 -0.14 -0.61
N THR A 80 0.88 -0.58 -0.04
CA THR A 80 0.29 -1.90 -0.32
C THR A 80 -0.37 -1.93 -1.69
N LEU A 81 -0.01 -2.91 -2.53
CA LEU A 81 -0.64 -3.20 -3.82
C LEU A 81 -1.56 -4.43 -3.75
N LEU A 82 -1.10 -5.46 -3.07
CA LEU A 82 -1.85 -6.67 -2.76
C LEU A 82 -1.73 -6.91 -1.25
N PRO A 83 -2.83 -6.87 -0.49
CA PRO A 83 -2.82 -7.18 0.94
C PRO A 83 -2.52 -8.66 1.17
N PRO A 84 -2.35 -9.09 2.44
CA PRO A 84 -2.12 -10.49 2.79
C PRO A 84 -3.06 -11.43 2.03
N THR A 85 -2.47 -12.36 1.29
CA THR A 85 -3.20 -13.27 0.40
C THR A 85 -2.60 -14.66 0.54
N SER A 86 -3.43 -15.63 0.89
CA SER A 86 -3.02 -17.04 0.95
C SER A 86 -2.94 -17.62 -0.47
N VAL A 87 -1.83 -18.26 -0.78
CA VAL A 87 -1.55 -18.89 -2.08
C VAL A 87 -0.99 -20.28 -1.85
N PRO A 88 -1.53 -21.32 -2.49
CA PRO A 88 -0.94 -22.67 -2.45
C PRO A 88 0.53 -22.65 -2.87
N GLY A 89 1.39 -23.40 -2.18
CA GLY A 89 2.83 -23.41 -2.42
C GLY A 89 3.21 -23.70 -3.88
N GLU A 90 2.49 -24.61 -4.52
CA GLU A 90 2.66 -24.94 -5.94
C GLU A 90 2.32 -23.79 -6.90
N GLN A 91 1.52 -22.82 -6.48
CA GLN A 91 1.16 -21.67 -7.31
C GLN A 91 2.14 -20.50 -7.20
N VAL A 92 3.06 -20.50 -6.25
CA VAL A 92 4.01 -19.40 -6.01
C VAL A 92 4.86 -19.10 -7.25
N GLN A 93 5.28 -20.12 -7.99
CA GLN A 93 6.02 -19.93 -9.24
C GLN A 93 5.15 -19.30 -10.33
N THR A 94 3.89 -19.68 -10.43
CA THR A 94 2.91 -19.07 -11.34
C THR A 94 2.69 -17.60 -11.00
N VAL A 95 2.53 -17.27 -9.72
CA VAL A 95 2.45 -15.89 -9.22
C VAL A 95 3.71 -15.11 -9.59
N SER A 96 4.90 -15.66 -9.33
CA SER A 96 6.17 -14.99 -9.64
C SER A 96 6.33 -14.71 -11.14
N THR A 97 5.93 -15.66 -11.99
CA THR A 97 5.93 -15.49 -13.46
C THR A 97 4.93 -14.42 -13.90
N HIS A 98 3.72 -14.41 -13.31
CA HIS A 98 2.74 -13.37 -13.55
C HIS A 98 3.29 -11.98 -13.20
N LEU A 99 3.85 -11.81 -11.99
CA LEU A 99 4.40 -10.55 -11.52
C LEU A 99 5.59 -10.07 -12.38
N SER A 100 6.44 -10.99 -12.87
CA SER A 100 7.51 -10.65 -13.83
C SER A 100 6.96 -10.06 -15.12
N ARG A 101 5.89 -10.66 -15.67
CA ARG A 101 5.23 -10.18 -16.89
C ARG A 101 4.57 -8.83 -16.68
N VAL A 102 3.92 -8.62 -15.54
CA VAL A 102 3.33 -7.35 -15.14
C VAL A 102 4.41 -6.26 -15.08
N ALA A 103 5.49 -6.49 -14.35
CA ALA A 103 6.57 -5.53 -14.20
C ALA A 103 7.21 -5.13 -15.55
N GLY A 104 7.40 -6.10 -16.45
CA GLY A 104 7.95 -5.85 -17.80
C GLY A 104 7.12 -4.90 -18.67
N ARG A 105 5.85 -4.70 -18.35
CA ARG A 105 4.94 -3.80 -19.09
C ARG A 105 4.77 -2.43 -18.42
N LEU A 106 5.22 -2.29 -17.18
CA LEU A 106 5.12 -1.05 -16.42
C LEU A 106 6.32 -0.14 -16.72
N ARG A 107 6.12 1.15 -16.48
CA ARG A 107 7.19 2.15 -16.58
C ARG A 107 7.40 2.81 -15.22
N PRO A 108 8.64 3.25 -14.91
CA PRO A 108 8.90 4.10 -13.75
C PRO A 108 7.98 5.33 -13.74
N PHE A 109 7.61 5.78 -12.56
CA PHE A 109 6.79 6.99 -12.36
C PHE A 109 7.20 7.72 -11.08
N GLU A 110 6.97 9.04 -11.08
CA GLU A 110 7.30 9.89 -9.94
C GLU A 110 6.23 9.81 -8.87
N VAL A 111 6.67 9.76 -7.60
CA VAL A 111 5.85 9.79 -6.41
C VAL A 111 6.25 10.98 -5.56
N LEU A 112 5.25 11.72 -5.07
CA LEU A 112 5.40 12.70 -4.00
C LEU A 112 4.59 12.20 -2.81
N LEU A 113 5.27 11.92 -1.71
CA LEU A 113 4.67 11.76 -0.40
C LEU A 113 4.60 13.12 0.28
N GLU A 114 3.44 13.51 0.83
CA GLU A 114 3.31 14.82 1.46
C GLU A 114 2.21 14.84 2.53
N GLY A 115 2.63 15.20 3.74
CA GLY A 115 1.74 15.34 4.89
C GLY A 115 1.04 14.05 5.28
N THR A 116 0.23 14.14 6.32
CA THR A 116 -0.48 13.00 6.90
C THR A 116 -1.99 13.10 6.70
N ASP A 117 -2.64 11.94 6.82
CA ASP A 117 -4.09 11.82 6.93
C ASP A 117 -4.43 10.57 7.77
N THR A 118 -5.71 10.32 8.01
CA THR A 118 -6.16 9.21 8.84
C THR A 118 -7.40 8.54 8.26
N PHE A 119 -7.54 7.24 8.51
CA PHE A 119 -8.77 6.51 8.20
C PHE A 119 -9.80 6.53 9.34
N ARG A 120 -9.52 7.24 10.46
CA ARG A 120 -10.50 7.39 11.54
C ARG A 120 -11.77 8.10 11.07
N PRO A 121 -12.95 7.72 11.54
CA PRO A 121 -13.22 6.71 12.57
C PRO A 121 -13.33 5.27 12.03
N VAL A 122 -13.16 5.03 10.71
CA VAL A 122 -13.34 3.70 10.11
C VAL A 122 -12.23 2.72 10.56
N SER A 123 -11.00 3.23 10.69
CA SER A 123 -9.87 2.44 11.16
C SER A 123 -8.86 3.33 11.90
N PRO A 124 -8.24 2.84 13.00
CA PRO A 124 -7.25 3.58 13.78
C PRO A 124 -5.88 3.58 13.07
N VAL A 125 -5.82 4.21 11.92
CA VAL A 125 -4.61 4.32 11.08
C VAL A 125 -4.30 5.77 10.78
N VAL A 126 -3.03 6.14 10.93
CA VAL A 126 -2.44 7.37 10.39
C VAL A 126 -1.43 7.00 9.31
N PHE A 127 -1.43 7.73 8.22
CA PHE A 127 -0.57 7.47 7.08
C PHE A 127 -0.03 8.76 6.46
N VAL A 128 1.10 8.64 5.74
CA VAL A 128 1.59 9.67 4.83
C VAL A 128 0.89 9.51 3.49
N ARG A 129 0.39 10.64 2.96
CA ARG A 129 -0.37 10.67 1.71
C ARG A 129 0.54 10.53 0.50
N VAL A 130 0.06 9.83 -0.52
CA VAL A 130 0.61 9.89 -1.88
C VAL A 130 -0.03 11.11 -2.58
N ALA A 131 0.62 12.28 -2.48
CA ALA A 131 0.11 13.54 -3.02
C ALA A 131 0.22 13.61 -4.56
N ARG A 132 1.23 12.94 -5.15
CA ARG A 132 1.35 12.69 -6.60
C ARG A 132 1.83 11.27 -6.85
N GLY A 133 1.51 10.72 -8.03
CA GLY A 133 1.83 9.35 -8.40
C GLY A 133 0.75 8.33 -8.04
N GLY A 134 -0.38 8.78 -7.48
CA GLY A 134 -1.51 7.90 -7.13
C GLY A 134 -2.04 7.11 -8.33
N GLU A 135 -2.13 7.72 -9.51
CA GLU A 135 -2.52 7.04 -10.76
C GLU A 135 -1.52 5.93 -11.15
N GLY A 136 -0.22 6.18 -10.95
CA GLY A 136 0.84 5.17 -11.16
C GLY A 136 0.68 4.00 -10.18
N CYS A 137 0.47 4.28 -8.89
CA CYS A 137 0.19 3.26 -7.88
C CYS A 137 -1.05 2.43 -8.24
N ASP A 138 -2.13 3.09 -8.67
CA ASP A 138 -3.37 2.42 -9.06
C ASP A 138 -3.19 1.56 -10.32
N ALA A 139 -2.46 2.05 -11.32
CA ALA A 139 -2.13 1.27 -12.51
C ALA A 139 -1.34 -0.01 -12.17
N VAL A 140 -0.33 0.09 -11.29
CA VAL A 140 0.44 -1.06 -10.81
C VAL A 140 -0.45 -2.02 -10.03
N GLN A 141 -1.25 -1.51 -9.09
CA GLN A 141 -2.16 -2.31 -8.27
C GLN A 141 -3.16 -3.09 -9.12
N ARG A 142 -3.80 -2.44 -10.10
CA ARG A 142 -4.72 -3.11 -11.03
C ARG A 142 -4.03 -4.20 -11.83
N ALA A 143 -2.81 -3.95 -12.34
CA ALA A 143 -2.06 -4.93 -13.11
C ALA A 143 -1.63 -6.13 -12.26
N VAL A 144 -1.16 -5.91 -11.03
CA VAL A 144 -0.79 -6.97 -10.07
C VAL A 144 -1.99 -7.88 -9.77
N ARG A 145 -3.18 -7.31 -9.59
CA ARG A 145 -4.39 -8.03 -9.20
C ARG A 145 -5.16 -8.64 -10.37
N THR A 146 -4.45 -9.09 -11.40
CA THR A 146 -5.00 -9.88 -12.51
C THR A 146 -4.51 -11.33 -12.45
N GLY A 147 -5.10 -12.20 -13.28
CA GLY A 147 -4.69 -13.60 -13.39
C GLY A 147 -4.74 -14.34 -12.05
N PRO A 148 -3.65 -14.99 -11.61
CA PRO A 148 -3.65 -15.80 -10.38
C PRO A 148 -3.88 -15.00 -9.10
N LEU A 149 -3.76 -13.66 -9.15
CA LEU A 149 -3.96 -12.76 -8.04
C LEU A 149 -5.25 -11.94 -8.15
N GLN A 150 -6.13 -12.34 -9.07
CA GLN A 150 -7.41 -11.66 -9.24
C GLN A 150 -8.27 -11.79 -7.99
N ARG A 151 -8.71 -10.64 -7.45
CA ARG A 151 -9.62 -10.56 -6.32
C ARG A 151 -10.37 -9.24 -6.32
N GLU A 152 -11.54 -9.23 -5.72
CA GLU A 152 -12.27 -7.99 -5.46
C GLU A 152 -11.65 -7.23 -4.28
N LEU A 153 -11.81 -5.92 -4.29
CA LEU A 153 -11.43 -5.05 -3.16
C LEU A 153 -12.64 -4.87 -2.26
N THR A 154 -12.43 -5.02 -0.96
CA THR A 154 -13.44 -4.67 0.05
C THR A 154 -13.67 -3.16 0.10
N PHE A 155 -12.63 -2.37 -0.19
CA PHE A 155 -12.65 -0.91 -0.23
C PHE A 155 -11.96 -0.39 -1.50
N PRO A 156 -12.29 0.82 -1.98
CA PRO A 156 -11.55 1.46 -3.05
C PRO A 156 -10.07 1.55 -2.75
N PHE A 157 -9.23 1.36 -3.76
CA PHE A 157 -7.79 1.48 -3.60
C PHE A 157 -7.40 2.92 -3.24
N HIS A 158 -6.69 3.08 -2.14
CA HIS A 158 -6.17 4.36 -1.67
C HIS A 158 -4.68 4.20 -1.35
N PRO A 159 -3.77 4.65 -2.24
CA PRO A 159 -2.33 4.51 -2.01
C PRO A 159 -1.88 5.38 -0.83
N HIS A 160 -1.23 4.77 0.16
CA HIS A 160 -0.78 5.44 1.37
C HIS A 160 0.41 4.70 1.99
N VAL A 161 1.15 5.38 2.86
CA VAL A 161 2.23 4.79 3.66
C VAL A 161 1.84 4.86 5.13
N THR A 162 1.48 3.74 5.73
CA THR A 162 1.11 3.66 7.15
C THR A 162 2.29 4.05 8.04
N VAL A 163 2.04 4.95 9.00
CA VAL A 163 3.03 5.41 9.98
C VAL A 163 2.57 5.23 11.42
N ALA A 164 1.31 4.91 11.66
CA ALA A 164 0.81 4.49 12.96
C ALA A 164 -0.45 3.62 12.78
N HIS A 165 -0.53 2.51 13.48
CA HIS A 165 -1.63 1.55 13.38
C HIS A 165 -1.90 0.86 14.71
N HIS A 166 -3.21 0.69 15.05
CA HIS A 166 -3.67 0.06 16.30
C HIS A 166 -3.07 0.67 17.57
N LEU A 167 -2.92 1.98 17.60
CA LEU A 167 -2.51 2.76 18.76
C LEU A 167 -3.72 3.49 19.36
N ASP A 168 -3.54 4.02 20.58
CA ASP A 168 -4.52 4.94 21.18
C ASP A 168 -4.61 6.26 20.39
N ASP A 169 -5.70 7.00 20.60
CA ASP A 169 -5.97 8.24 19.86
C ASP A 169 -4.89 9.30 20.08
N ASP A 170 -4.32 9.40 21.27
CA ASP A 170 -3.23 10.35 21.57
C ASP A 170 -1.96 10.00 20.77
N ALA A 171 -1.61 8.72 20.66
CA ALA A 171 -0.47 8.28 19.86
C ALA A 171 -0.71 8.49 18.36
N LEU A 172 -1.93 8.21 17.87
CA LEU A 172 -2.32 8.49 16.49
C LEU A 172 -2.25 10.00 16.20
N ASP A 173 -2.68 10.85 17.13
CA ASP A 173 -2.59 12.30 16.98
C ASP A 173 -1.14 12.80 16.99
N ARG A 174 -0.28 12.22 17.84
CA ARG A 174 1.17 12.52 17.81
C ARG A 174 1.78 12.13 16.46
N ALA A 175 1.43 10.97 15.91
CA ALA A 175 1.92 10.53 14.61
C ALA A 175 1.46 11.47 13.49
N ALA A 176 0.18 11.85 13.49
CA ALA A 176 -0.38 12.78 12.51
C ALA A 176 0.33 14.14 12.55
N LYS A 177 0.52 14.71 13.74
CA LYS A 177 1.21 16.00 13.93
C LYS A 177 2.71 15.90 13.63
N GLY A 178 3.37 14.82 14.05
CA GLY A 178 4.81 14.62 13.90
C GLY A 178 5.27 14.56 12.45
N LEU A 179 4.44 14.05 11.55
CA LEU A 179 4.74 13.94 10.12
C LEU A 179 3.89 14.86 9.22
N ALA A 180 3.17 15.83 9.81
CA ALA A 180 2.28 16.75 9.06
C ALA A 180 3.01 17.55 7.97
N HIS A 181 4.30 17.82 8.16
CA HIS A 181 5.16 18.55 7.21
C HIS A 181 6.15 17.65 6.47
N PHE A 182 6.02 16.33 6.60
CA PHE A 182 6.88 15.41 5.85
C PHE A 182 6.63 15.58 4.36
N SER A 183 7.72 15.63 3.58
CA SER A 183 7.67 15.66 2.11
C SER A 183 8.84 14.90 1.54
N ALA A 184 8.58 14.02 0.57
CA ALA A 184 9.61 13.24 -0.12
C ALA A 184 9.19 12.96 -1.56
N SER A 185 10.09 13.22 -2.51
CA SER A 185 9.87 12.95 -3.94
C SER A 185 10.90 11.95 -4.44
N PHE A 186 10.44 10.93 -5.17
CA PHE A 186 11.30 9.89 -5.72
C PHE A 186 10.64 9.18 -6.90
N SER A 187 11.46 8.50 -7.70
CA SER A 187 10.96 7.65 -8.78
C SER A 187 10.68 6.24 -8.29
N MET A 188 9.47 5.76 -8.53
CA MET A 188 9.10 4.38 -8.27
C MET A 188 9.47 3.51 -9.47
N THR A 189 10.37 2.54 -9.26
CA THR A 189 10.99 1.75 -10.33
C THR A 189 10.74 0.25 -10.24
N ALA A 190 10.10 -0.21 -9.17
CA ALA A 190 9.88 -1.63 -8.90
C ALA A 190 8.77 -1.82 -7.88
N PHE A 191 8.21 -3.03 -7.84
CA PHE A 191 7.46 -3.54 -6.69
C PHE A 191 8.11 -4.83 -6.16
N VAL A 192 7.72 -5.23 -4.95
CA VAL A 192 8.32 -6.38 -4.26
C VAL A 192 7.24 -7.33 -3.79
N LEU A 193 7.46 -8.62 -4.02
CA LEU A 193 6.72 -9.72 -3.44
C LEU A 193 7.30 -10.01 -2.06
N TYR A 194 6.47 -9.95 -1.05
CA TYR A 194 6.77 -10.34 0.32
C TYR A 194 6.09 -11.64 0.69
N GLU A 195 6.70 -12.35 1.60
CA GLU A 195 6.18 -13.55 2.25
C GLU A 195 6.07 -13.30 3.75
N HIS A 196 4.96 -13.71 4.34
CA HIS A 196 4.72 -13.67 5.77
C HIS A 196 5.21 -14.97 6.40
N GLY A 197 6.23 -14.88 7.24
CA GLY A 197 6.79 -16.03 7.94
C GLY A 197 5.90 -16.49 9.11
N ALA A 198 6.10 -17.73 9.55
CA ALA A 198 5.42 -18.28 10.72
C ALA A 198 5.72 -17.51 12.03
N ASP A 199 6.79 -16.72 12.04
CA ASP A 199 7.18 -15.82 13.13
C ASP A 199 6.51 -14.43 13.06
N GLY A 200 5.58 -14.24 12.14
CA GLY A 200 4.86 -12.98 11.97
C GLY A 200 5.65 -11.89 11.22
N VAL A 201 6.83 -12.21 10.69
CA VAL A 201 7.69 -11.23 10.02
C VAL A 201 7.52 -11.32 8.50
N TRP A 202 7.33 -10.15 7.89
CA TRP A 202 7.28 -10.03 6.44
C TRP A 202 8.70 -9.92 5.86
N ARG A 203 9.03 -10.79 4.91
CA ARG A 203 10.34 -10.84 4.27
C ARG A 203 10.23 -10.64 2.76
N PRO A 204 11.12 -9.82 2.15
CA PRO A 204 11.16 -9.68 0.71
C PRO A 204 11.57 -11.02 0.07
N ARG A 205 10.76 -11.51 -0.84
CA ARG A 205 11.02 -12.73 -1.60
C ARG A 205 11.63 -12.44 -2.96
N ARG A 206 11.07 -11.44 -3.66
CA ARG A 206 11.55 -11.05 -4.99
C ARG A 206 11.16 -9.62 -5.35
N LYS A 207 12.12 -8.88 -5.91
CA LYS A 207 11.92 -7.54 -6.48
C LYS A 207 11.72 -7.62 -7.99
N PHE A 208 10.73 -6.90 -8.51
CA PHE A 208 10.36 -6.85 -9.92
C PHE A 208 10.52 -5.42 -10.43
N ARG A 209 11.54 -5.18 -11.26
CA ARG A 209 11.84 -3.87 -11.83
C ARG A 209 10.89 -3.56 -12.99
N PHE A 210 10.46 -2.30 -13.11
CA PHE A 210 9.64 -1.84 -14.22
C PHE A 210 10.46 -1.71 -15.49
N GLY A 211 9.80 -1.95 -16.65
CA GLY A 211 10.47 -1.86 -17.95
C GLY A 211 11.54 -2.93 -18.16
N GLY A 212 11.48 -4.02 -17.37
CA GLY A 212 12.47 -5.08 -17.41
C GLY A 212 12.62 -5.69 -18.79
N GLY A 213 13.50 -5.06 -19.60
CA GLY A 213 14.23 -5.80 -20.59
C GLY A 213 15.06 -6.82 -19.85
N THR A 214 15.04 -8.05 -20.33
CA THR A 214 15.94 -9.13 -19.94
C THR A 214 17.37 -8.61 -19.87
N ALA A 215 17.98 -8.65 -18.69
CA ALA A 215 19.41 -8.75 -18.60
C ALA A 215 19.80 -10.18 -18.90
#